data_b7a39fc510cc9986ac2e6231371afce3
#
_entry.id   b7a39fc510cc9986ac2e6231371afce3
#
_cell.length_a   1.000
_cell.length_b   1.000
_cell.length_c   1.000
_cell.angle_alpha   90.00
_cell.angle_beta   90.00
_cell.angle_gamma   90.00
#
_symmetry.space_group_name_H-M   'P 1'
#
loop_
_entity.id
_entity.type
_entity.pdbx_description
1 polymer ?
#
loop_
_entity_poly.entity_id
_entity_poly.type
_entity_poly.pdbx_seq_one_letter_code
_entity_poly.pdbx_strand_id
1 'polypeptide(L)'
;MESASQHTTEAAAASYPTIAATATALPPYRITREDVKVYMGRVFDIPERRLEAMMSIVDNAQVHNRHSIFPLDYTIEPRPLSQTNNEYIEHAVKLGREAAEKCLERAGLRPDEIDMIITVSCTGFMIPSLDAHLINLMGFRSNVRRMPFTELGCAAGAMALGRAADYLKAEPGGNVLIIAVELPSLTFQRKDISQANLISSILFGDGAAAVVVSGRQMKGPKVLVTETYTFPDSLGAMGFDLRDSGFHILLAKDVPEMIGGKIGELVQGFLDRNGRKREEIKGWILHPGGARLLGNIETELGLCKCDTQPSWDILGNVGNLSSATILFILQEWLEKRPLQAGEYALAAAFGPGFSAEFLLLQWT
;
A
#
# COMPACT_ATOMS: atom_id res chain seq x y z
N MET A 1 -38.32 41.98 -30.88
CA MET A 1 -38.73 40.70 -30.23
C MET A 1 -37.63 39.70 -30.54
N GLU A 2 -36.60 39.72 -29.70
CA GLU A 2 -35.47 38.76 -29.80
C GLU A 2 -35.72 37.68 -28.74
N SER A 3 -35.81 36.43 -29.22
CA SER A 3 -35.97 35.25 -28.33
C SER A 3 -34.63 34.92 -27.68
N ALA A 4 -34.48 35.17 -26.39
CA ALA A 4 -33.37 34.68 -25.62
C ALA A 4 -33.41 33.16 -25.57
N SER A 5 -32.49 32.48 -26.28
CA SER A 5 -32.22 31.08 -26.16
C SER A 5 -31.62 30.79 -24.79
N GLN A 6 -32.40 30.16 -23.90
CA GLN A 6 -31.92 29.60 -22.65
C GLN A 6 -31.10 28.37 -22.94
N HIS A 7 -29.75 28.52 -22.92
CA HIS A 7 -28.85 27.37 -22.78
C HIS A 7 -28.94 26.87 -21.33
N THR A 8 -29.80 25.92 -21.08
CA THR A 8 -29.71 25.07 -19.91
C THR A 8 -28.49 24.17 -20.08
N THR A 9 -27.37 24.54 -19.50
CA THR A 9 -26.25 23.64 -19.25
C THR A 9 -26.77 22.56 -18.30
N GLU A 10 -27.15 21.39 -18.81
CA GLU A 10 -27.24 20.17 -18.00
C GLU A 10 -25.88 19.99 -17.36
N ALA A 11 -25.84 20.10 -16.03
CA ALA A 11 -24.66 19.74 -15.25
C ALA A 11 -24.42 18.24 -15.51
N ALA A 12 -23.39 17.93 -16.27
CA ALA A 12 -22.97 16.55 -16.51
C ALA A 12 -22.83 15.86 -15.15
N ALA A 13 -23.59 14.80 -14.92
CA ALA A 13 -23.53 14.03 -13.69
C ALA A 13 -22.06 13.67 -13.43
N ALA A 14 -21.54 14.08 -12.28
CA ALA A 14 -20.14 13.90 -11.93
C ALA A 14 -19.77 12.40 -12.07
N SER A 15 -18.98 12.08 -13.09
CA SER A 15 -18.51 10.72 -13.30
C SER A 15 -17.37 10.45 -12.32
N TYR A 16 -17.60 9.56 -11.35
CA TYR A 16 -16.54 9.15 -10.43
C TYR A 16 -15.54 8.22 -11.12
N PRO A 17 -14.24 8.41 -10.89
CA PRO A 17 -13.22 7.50 -11.40
C PRO A 17 -13.42 6.08 -10.89
N THR A 18 -13.15 5.10 -11.74
CA THR A 18 -13.37 3.67 -11.47
C THR A 18 -12.04 2.95 -11.37
N ILE A 19 -11.86 2.11 -10.37
CA ILE A 19 -10.75 1.16 -10.29
C ILE A 19 -11.04 0.04 -11.31
N ALA A 20 -10.39 0.11 -12.45
CA ALA A 20 -10.69 -0.76 -13.59
C ALA A 20 -10.00 -2.12 -13.51
N ALA A 21 -8.79 -2.17 -12.97
CA ALA A 21 -8.04 -3.41 -12.78
C ALA A 21 -7.00 -3.27 -11.66
N THR A 22 -6.63 -4.41 -11.09
CA THR A 22 -5.53 -4.57 -10.15
C THR A 22 -4.68 -5.76 -10.56
N ALA A 23 -3.38 -5.72 -10.26
CA ALA A 23 -2.50 -6.87 -10.37
C ALA A 23 -1.37 -6.80 -9.37
N THR A 24 -0.83 -7.96 -9.01
CA THR A 24 0.26 -8.09 -8.06
C THR A 24 1.41 -8.92 -8.63
N ALA A 25 2.62 -8.66 -8.14
CA ALA A 25 3.80 -9.45 -8.42
C ALA A 25 4.56 -9.72 -7.12
N LEU A 26 4.98 -10.96 -6.93
CA LEU A 26 5.75 -11.41 -5.78
C LEU A 26 7.09 -11.96 -6.25
N PRO A 27 8.19 -11.63 -5.57
CA PRO A 27 9.49 -12.21 -5.88
C PRO A 27 9.55 -13.70 -5.54
N PRO A 28 10.57 -14.42 -6.08
CA PRO A 28 10.55 -15.89 -6.12
C PRO A 28 10.83 -16.58 -4.78
N TYR A 29 11.53 -15.93 -3.85
CA TYR A 29 11.94 -16.59 -2.62
C TYR A 29 10.90 -16.42 -1.53
N ARG A 30 10.21 -17.51 -1.19
CA ARG A 30 9.28 -17.57 -0.08
C ARG A 30 10.05 -17.82 1.22
N ILE A 31 9.77 -17.02 2.23
CA ILE A 31 10.32 -17.12 3.58
C ILE A 31 9.16 -17.46 4.53
N THR A 32 9.23 -18.62 5.16
CA THR A 32 8.22 -19.06 6.11
C THR A 32 8.50 -18.51 7.50
N ARG A 33 7.49 -18.56 8.38
CA ARG A 33 7.66 -18.23 9.80
C ARG A 33 8.75 -19.07 10.44
N GLU A 34 8.88 -20.33 10.09
CA GLU A 34 9.88 -21.26 10.64
C GLU A 34 11.29 -20.83 10.20
N ASP A 35 11.46 -20.42 8.94
CA ASP A 35 12.73 -19.86 8.45
C ASP A 35 13.13 -18.63 9.29
N VAL A 36 12.18 -17.72 9.58
CA VAL A 36 12.44 -16.55 10.40
C VAL A 36 12.95 -16.95 11.79
N LYS A 37 12.31 -17.91 12.44
CA LYS A 37 12.74 -18.40 13.77
C LYS A 37 14.17 -18.94 13.75
N VAL A 38 14.50 -19.77 12.75
CA VAL A 38 15.84 -20.33 12.59
C VAL A 38 16.87 -19.20 12.40
N TYR A 39 16.55 -18.21 11.56
CA TYR A 39 17.50 -17.13 11.23
C TYR A 39 17.65 -16.11 12.36
N MET A 40 16.60 -15.78 13.11
CA MET A 40 16.70 -14.88 14.26
C MET A 40 17.77 -15.35 15.25
N GLY A 41 17.83 -16.64 15.55
CA GLY A 41 18.84 -17.22 16.45
C GLY A 41 20.27 -17.25 15.87
N ARG A 42 20.43 -17.16 14.53
CA ARG A 42 21.74 -17.16 13.86
C ARG A 42 22.28 -15.76 13.57
N VAL A 43 21.37 -14.82 13.32
CA VAL A 43 21.72 -13.48 12.82
C VAL A 43 21.98 -12.50 13.96
N PHE A 44 21.14 -12.54 15.00
CA PHE A 44 21.22 -11.60 16.10
C PHE A 44 21.93 -12.23 17.30
N ASP A 45 23.04 -11.60 17.70
CA ASP A 45 23.73 -11.94 18.94
C ASP A 45 23.02 -11.25 20.11
N ILE A 46 21.95 -11.90 20.60
CA ILE A 46 21.12 -11.42 21.70
C ILE A 46 20.97 -12.48 22.79
N PRO A 47 20.80 -12.08 24.07
CA PRO A 47 20.60 -13.01 25.19
C PRO A 47 19.40 -13.95 24.95
N GLU A 48 19.54 -15.21 25.39
CA GLU A 48 18.52 -16.26 25.21
C GLU A 48 17.10 -15.82 25.61
N ARG A 49 16.94 -15.21 26.79
CA ARG A 49 15.65 -14.66 27.23
C ARG A 49 15.04 -13.67 26.24
N ARG A 50 15.88 -12.88 25.55
CA ARG A 50 15.42 -11.93 24.55
C ARG A 50 15.04 -12.64 23.25
N LEU A 51 15.77 -13.68 22.88
CA LEU A 51 15.45 -14.54 21.75
C LEU A 51 14.11 -15.24 21.94
N GLU A 52 13.85 -15.81 23.12
CA GLU A 52 12.55 -16.41 23.48
C GLU A 52 11.39 -15.41 23.35
N ALA A 53 11.56 -14.19 23.87
CA ALA A 53 10.57 -13.12 23.70
C ALA A 53 10.33 -12.77 22.22
N MET A 54 11.39 -12.77 21.40
CA MET A 54 11.29 -12.57 19.95
C MET A 54 10.56 -13.72 19.27
N MET A 55 10.78 -14.98 19.65
CA MET A 55 10.04 -16.13 19.11
C MET A 55 8.54 -16.00 19.39
N SER A 56 8.17 -15.53 20.60
CA SER A 56 6.77 -15.22 20.91
C SER A 56 6.18 -14.13 20.02
N ILE A 57 6.96 -13.09 19.68
CA ILE A 57 6.52 -12.04 18.73
C ILE A 57 6.32 -12.63 17.35
N VAL A 58 7.23 -13.50 16.86
CA VAL A 58 7.09 -14.19 15.57
C VAL A 58 5.78 -14.99 15.52
N ASP A 59 5.45 -15.71 16.58
CA ASP A 59 4.21 -16.50 16.64
C ASP A 59 2.95 -15.63 16.64
N ASN A 60 3.01 -14.49 17.35
CA ASN A 60 1.87 -13.59 17.50
C ASN A 60 1.71 -12.60 16.32
N ALA A 61 2.72 -12.44 15.46
CA ALA A 61 2.68 -11.51 14.32
C ALA A 61 1.65 -11.89 13.26
N GLN A 62 1.16 -13.13 13.27
CA GLN A 62 0.21 -13.68 12.29
C GLN A 62 0.75 -13.67 10.84
N VAL A 63 2.06 -13.51 10.67
CA VAL A 63 2.75 -13.62 9.37
C VAL A 63 3.26 -15.05 9.22
N HIS A 64 2.65 -15.80 8.32
CA HIS A 64 3.02 -17.20 8.06
C HIS A 64 4.06 -17.31 6.97
N ASN A 65 3.96 -16.43 5.97
CA ASN A 65 4.84 -16.37 4.83
C ASN A 65 5.10 -14.92 4.43
N ARG A 66 6.22 -14.70 3.77
CA ARG A 66 6.56 -13.48 3.06
C ARG A 66 7.47 -13.81 1.90
N HIS A 67 7.68 -12.86 1.02
CA HIS A 67 8.53 -13.02 -0.16
C HIS A 67 9.76 -12.12 -0.08
N SER A 68 10.82 -12.52 -0.74
CA SER A 68 12.06 -11.75 -0.86
C SER A 68 12.64 -11.90 -2.28
N ILE A 69 13.29 -10.85 -2.75
CA ILE A 69 14.01 -10.87 -4.04
C ILE A 69 15.26 -11.77 -4.02
N PHE A 70 15.78 -12.04 -2.83
CA PHE A 70 16.94 -12.90 -2.63
C PHE A 70 16.65 -14.02 -1.62
N PRO A 71 17.39 -15.14 -1.69
CA PRO A 71 17.34 -16.15 -0.64
C PRO A 71 17.79 -15.54 0.70
N LEU A 72 17.28 -16.07 1.79
CA LEU A 72 17.47 -15.51 3.12
C LEU A 72 18.95 -15.44 3.54
N ASP A 73 19.75 -16.45 3.19
CA ASP A 73 21.21 -16.45 3.46
C ASP A 73 21.91 -15.23 2.82
N TYR A 74 21.50 -14.83 1.61
CA TYR A 74 22.03 -13.64 0.96
C TYR A 74 21.51 -12.35 1.61
N THR A 75 20.23 -12.33 1.96
CA THR A 75 19.57 -11.13 2.55
C THR A 75 20.21 -10.71 3.88
N ILE A 76 20.63 -11.68 4.70
CA ILE A 76 21.22 -11.40 6.02
C ILE A 76 22.70 -11.00 5.97
N GLU A 77 23.39 -11.18 4.83
CA GLU A 77 24.79 -10.75 4.73
C GLU A 77 24.90 -9.22 4.72
N PRO A 78 25.88 -8.66 5.48
CA PRO A 78 26.09 -7.21 5.50
C PRO A 78 26.52 -6.70 4.13
N ARG A 79 25.81 -5.72 3.59
CA ARG A 79 26.09 -5.07 2.31
C ARG A 79 26.06 -3.56 2.49
N PRO A 80 26.93 -2.80 1.80
CA PRO A 80 26.89 -1.34 1.86
C PRO A 80 25.62 -0.81 1.17
N LEU A 81 25.17 0.37 1.59
CA LEU A 81 24.00 1.03 1.03
C LEU A 81 24.06 1.14 -0.52
N SER A 82 25.23 1.43 -1.08
CA SER A 82 25.40 1.51 -2.53
C SER A 82 25.07 0.22 -3.26
N GLN A 83 25.39 -0.95 -2.66
CA GLN A 83 25.06 -2.25 -3.24
C GLN A 83 23.55 -2.54 -3.08
N THR A 84 23.01 -2.44 -1.88
CA THR A 84 21.58 -2.72 -1.63
C THR A 84 20.68 -1.79 -2.45
N ASN A 85 21.08 -0.54 -2.63
CA ASN A 85 20.33 0.39 -3.46
C ASN A 85 20.44 0.12 -4.97
N ASN A 86 21.58 -0.38 -5.48
CA ASN A 86 21.69 -0.84 -6.87
C ASN A 86 20.80 -2.07 -7.11
N GLU A 87 20.80 -3.02 -6.17
CA GLU A 87 19.89 -4.17 -6.19
C GLU A 87 18.41 -3.73 -6.15
N TYR A 88 18.09 -2.71 -5.34
CA TYR A 88 16.76 -2.12 -5.33
C TYR A 88 16.36 -1.59 -6.71
N ILE A 89 17.22 -0.81 -7.38
CA ILE A 89 16.92 -0.25 -8.71
C ILE A 89 16.60 -1.37 -9.70
N GLU A 90 17.45 -2.39 -9.77
CA GLU A 90 17.26 -3.50 -10.69
C GLU A 90 15.93 -4.25 -10.44
N HIS A 91 15.72 -4.67 -9.19
CA HIS A 91 14.58 -5.51 -8.84
C HIS A 91 13.27 -4.74 -8.78
N ALA A 92 13.28 -3.47 -8.38
CA ALA A 92 12.08 -2.64 -8.40
C ALA A 92 11.57 -2.39 -9.82
N VAL A 93 12.46 -2.14 -10.77
CA VAL A 93 12.09 -2.00 -12.19
C VAL A 93 11.49 -3.31 -12.72
N LYS A 94 12.13 -4.46 -12.44
CA LYS A 94 11.65 -5.77 -12.90
C LYS A 94 10.26 -6.09 -12.33
N LEU A 95 10.11 -5.98 -11.01
CA LEU A 95 8.88 -6.36 -10.32
C LEU A 95 7.73 -5.39 -10.61
N GLY A 96 8.04 -4.07 -10.66
CA GLY A 96 7.08 -3.04 -11.02
C GLY A 96 6.58 -3.19 -12.46
N ARG A 97 7.47 -3.53 -13.40
CA ARG A 97 7.09 -3.85 -14.77
C ARG A 97 6.14 -5.05 -14.83
N GLU A 98 6.47 -6.15 -14.13
CA GLU A 98 5.64 -7.36 -14.10
C GLU A 98 4.21 -7.06 -13.58
N ALA A 99 4.09 -6.31 -12.49
CA ALA A 99 2.79 -5.91 -11.95
C ALA A 99 2.02 -5.00 -12.93
N ALA A 100 2.71 -4.06 -13.56
CA ALA A 100 2.13 -3.13 -14.52
C ALA A 100 1.61 -3.84 -15.78
N GLU A 101 2.41 -4.74 -16.38
CA GLU A 101 2.02 -5.52 -17.57
C GLU A 101 0.76 -6.35 -17.29
N LYS A 102 0.73 -7.09 -16.18
CA LYS A 102 -0.45 -7.86 -15.76
C LYS A 102 -1.69 -6.97 -15.54
N CYS A 103 -1.49 -5.80 -14.95
CA CYS A 103 -2.59 -4.87 -14.66
C CYS A 103 -3.17 -4.27 -15.94
N LEU A 104 -2.33 -3.86 -16.88
CA LEU A 104 -2.74 -3.34 -18.18
C LEU A 104 -3.47 -4.40 -19.00
N GLU A 105 -2.98 -5.65 -19.02
CA GLU A 105 -3.66 -6.77 -19.65
C GLU A 105 -5.06 -6.98 -19.08
N ARG A 106 -5.20 -7.00 -17.76
CA ARG A 106 -6.52 -7.13 -17.09
C ARG A 106 -7.45 -5.97 -17.37
N ALA A 107 -6.92 -4.75 -17.51
CA ALA A 107 -7.70 -3.57 -17.88
C ALA A 107 -8.08 -3.54 -19.36
N GLY A 108 -7.45 -4.36 -20.20
CA GLY A 108 -7.59 -4.31 -21.66
C GLY A 108 -7.02 -3.03 -22.27
N LEU A 109 -5.98 -2.45 -21.64
CA LEU A 109 -5.33 -1.21 -22.06
C LEU A 109 -3.89 -1.47 -22.48
N ARG A 110 -3.46 -0.69 -23.48
CA ARG A 110 -2.04 -0.60 -23.86
C ARG A 110 -1.33 0.50 -23.07
N PRO A 111 0.00 0.44 -22.92
CA PRO A 111 0.77 1.49 -22.23
C PRO A 111 0.57 2.90 -22.85
N ASP A 112 0.38 3.00 -24.16
CA ASP A 112 0.15 4.28 -24.86
C ASP A 112 -1.24 4.89 -24.61
N GLU A 113 -2.15 4.17 -23.93
CA GLU A 113 -3.46 4.65 -23.51
C GLU A 113 -3.47 5.19 -22.06
N ILE A 114 -2.33 5.16 -21.38
CA ILE A 114 -2.16 5.73 -20.04
C ILE A 114 -1.79 7.20 -20.13
N ASP A 115 -2.53 8.04 -19.41
CA ASP A 115 -2.36 9.50 -19.38
C ASP A 115 -1.47 9.97 -18.24
N MET A 116 -1.46 9.21 -17.12
CA MET A 116 -0.59 9.46 -15.98
C MET A 116 -0.08 8.15 -15.38
N ILE A 117 1.19 8.13 -15.00
CA ILE A 117 1.82 7.07 -14.22
C ILE A 117 2.16 7.61 -12.82
N ILE A 118 1.70 6.92 -11.78
CA ILE A 118 2.04 7.19 -10.39
C ILE A 118 2.88 6.02 -9.89
N THR A 119 4.11 6.27 -9.46
CA THR A 119 4.96 5.24 -8.86
C THR A 119 5.18 5.52 -7.38
N VAL A 120 5.17 4.45 -6.58
CA VAL A 120 5.26 4.53 -5.12
C VAL A 120 6.33 3.56 -4.63
N SER A 121 7.28 4.06 -3.85
CA SER A 121 8.23 3.22 -3.10
C SER A 121 8.93 4.03 -2.01
N CYS A 122 9.19 3.41 -0.86
CA CYS A 122 9.96 4.01 0.23
C CYS A 122 11.15 3.17 0.69
N THR A 123 11.42 2.03 0.04
CA THR A 123 12.44 1.05 0.48
C THR A 123 13.74 1.12 -0.30
N GLY A 124 13.90 2.13 -1.14
CA GLY A 124 15.12 2.43 -1.87
C GLY A 124 15.02 3.77 -2.58
N PHE A 125 16.09 4.17 -3.21
CA PHE A 125 16.21 5.48 -3.85
C PHE A 125 16.74 5.35 -5.28
N MET A 126 16.08 6.01 -6.23
CA MET A 126 16.57 6.06 -7.61
C MET A 126 16.29 7.41 -8.27
N ILE A 127 17.29 7.92 -8.98
CA ILE A 127 17.19 9.07 -9.89
C ILE A 127 17.87 8.68 -11.18
N PRO A 128 17.15 8.59 -12.31
CA PRO A 128 15.71 8.84 -12.51
C PRO A 128 14.79 7.87 -11.75
N SER A 129 13.58 8.33 -11.42
CA SER A 129 12.58 7.56 -10.67
C SER A 129 12.03 6.35 -11.45
N LEU A 130 11.39 5.41 -10.74
CA LEU A 130 10.86 4.16 -11.30
C LEU A 130 9.98 4.36 -12.54
N ASP A 131 9.11 5.36 -12.54
CA ASP A 131 8.28 5.71 -13.69
C ASP A 131 9.10 6.03 -14.94
N ALA A 132 10.25 6.73 -14.81
CA ALA A 132 11.13 7.01 -15.94
C ALA A 132 11.70 5.75 -16.59
N HIS A 133 12.08 4.77 -15.77
CA HIS A 133 12.55 3.46 -16.25
C HIS A 133 11.42 2.72 -16.97
N LEU A 134 10.22 2.66 -16.37
CA LEU A 134 9.09 1.95 -16.95
C LEU A 134 8.58 2.59 -18.25
N ILE A 135 8.55 3.93 -18.33
CA ILE A 135 8.19 4.65 -19.56
C ILE A 135 9.07 4.22 -20.72
N ASN A 136 10.38 4.11 -20.51
CA ASN A 136 11.32 3.72 -21.56
C ASN A 136 11.23 2.23 -21.92
N LEU A 137 10.79 1.37 -21.00
CA LEU A 137 10.76 -0.08 -21.20
C LEU A 137 9.43 -0.61 -21.75
N MET A 138 8.32 0.08 -21.52
CA MET A 138 6.98 -0.45 -21.76
C MET A 138 6.22 0.23 -22.91
N GLY A 139 6.82 1.24 -23.57
CA GLY A 139 6.19 1.90 -24.71
C GLY A 139 5.07 2.89 -24.36
N PHE A 140 5.15 3.52 -23.19
CA PHE A 140 4.28 4.66 -22.86
C PHE A 140 4.50 5.82 -23.83
N ARG A 141 3.51 6.70 -23.95
CA ARG A 141 3.65 7.94 -24.72
C ARG A 141 4.71 8.84 -24.09
N SER A 142 5.47 9.57 -24.90
CA SER A 142 6.50 10.50 -24.42
C SER A 142 5.96 11.66 -23.57
N ASN A 143 4.67 11.97 -23.69
CA ASN A 143 3.97 13.01 -22.94
C ASN A 143 3.10 12.47 -21.78
N VAL A 144 3.28 11.21 -21.39
CA VAL A 144 2.61 10.67 -20.18
C VAL A 144 3.00 11.50 -18.96
N ARG A 145 2.01 11.87 -18.16
CA ARG A 145 2.27 12.61 -16.90
C ARG A 145 2.88 11.69 -15.86
N ARG A 146 3.74 12.24 -15.01
CA ARG A 146 4.55 11.50 -14.04
C ARG A 146 4.32 12.02 -12.63
N MET A 147 4.15 11.12 -11.66
CA MET A 147 3.98 11.48 -10.25
C MET A 147 4.63 10.40 -9.36
N PRO A 148 5.95 10.47 -9.13
CA PRO A 148 6.63 9.56 -8.21
C PRO A 148 6.44 10.00 -6.75
N PHE A 149 6.12 9.05 -5.85
CA PHE A 149 6.07 9.21 -4.39
C PHE A 149 7.15 8.36 -3.73
N THR A 150 7.91 8.91 -2.81
CA THR A 150 9.00 8.20 -2.11
C THR A 150 8.86 8.18 -0.59
N GLU A 151 8.28 9.22 0.02
CA GLU A 151 8.38 9.45 1.47
C GLU A 151 7.12 9.06 2.27
N LEU A 152 6.04 8.64 1.62
CA LEU A 152 4.74 8.45 2.28
C LEU A 152 4.54 7.04 2.88
N GLY A 153 5.49 6.12 2.69
CA GLY A 153 5.47 4.77 3.27
C GLY A 153 4.17 4.02 3.04
N CYS A 154 3.68 3.35 4.09
CA CYS A 154 2.51 2.46 3.99
C CYS A 154 1.20 3.16 3.58
N ALA A 155 1.06 4.48 3.79
CA ALA A 155 -0.13 5.23 3.36
C ALA A 155 -0.15 5.53 1.86
N ALA A 156 1.01 5.45 1.19
CA ALA A 156 1.18 5.96 -0.16
C ALA A 156 0.35 5.23 -1.22
N GLY A 157 0.05 3.93 -1.04
CA GLY A 157 -0.82 3.20 -1.97
C GLY A 157 -2.26 3.72 -1.97
N ALA A 158 -2.80 4.05 -0.79
CA ALA A 158 -4.12 4.66 -0.65
C ALA A 158 -4.12 6.11 -1.18
N MET A 159 -3.08 6.89 -0.82
CA MET A 159 -2.93 8.25 -1.33
C MET A 159 -2.83 8.29 -2.86
N ALA A 160 -2.11 7.35 -3.48
CA ALA A 160 -1.99 7.27 -4.93
C ALA A 160 -3.35 7.06 -5.61
N LEU A 161 -4.24 6.23 -5.03
CA LEU A 161 -5.62 6.09 -5.51
C LEU A 161 -6.38 7.44 -5.42
N GLY A 162 -6.18 8.17 -4.32
CA GLY A 162 -6.75 9.52 -4.15
C GLY A 162 -6.25 10.49 -5.22
N ARG A 163 -4.95 10.57 -5.44
CA ARG A 163 -4.36 11.47 -6.45
C ARG A 163 -4.78 11.10 -7.88
N ALA A 164 -4.89 9.80 -8.17
CA ALA A 164 -5.46 9.33 -9.44
C ALA A 164 -6.92 9.80 -9.61
N ALA A 165 -7.73 9.69 -8.56
CA ALA A 165 -9.11 10.14 -8.59
C ALA A 165 -9.22 11.66 -8.76
N ASP A 166 -8.39 12.46 -8.09
CA ASP A 166 -8.37 13.91 -8.21
C ASP A 166 -7.96 14.34 -9.65
N TYR A 167 -6.95 13.69 -10.22
CA TYR A 167 -6.56 13.92 -11.61
C TYR A 167 -7.70 13.61 -12.59
N LEU A 168 -8.38 12.49 -12.39
CA LEU A 168 -9.44 12.02 -13.31
C LEU A 168 -10.75 12.81 -13.16
N LYS A 169 -10.97 13.53 -12.07
CA LYS A 169 -12.05 14.53 -11.98
C LYS A 169 -11.82 15.71 -12.93
N ALA A 170 -10.55 16.09 -13.15
CA ALA A 170 -10.17 17.14 -14.10
C ALA A 170 -10.05 16.59 -15.55
N GLU A 171 -9.71 15.33 -15.70
CA GLU A 171 -9.47 14.65 -17.00
C GLU A 171 -10.35 13.37 -17.11
N PRO A 172 -11.68 13.50 -17.20
CA PRO A 172 -12.62 12.36 -17.08
C PRO A 172 -12.52 11.32 -18.20
N GLY A 173 -11.81 11.62 -19.28
CA GLY A 173 -11.50 10.66 -20.36
C GLY A 173 -10.18 9.89 -20.17
N GLY A 174 -9.43 10.18 -19.10
CA GLY A 174 -8.08 9.67 -18.88
C GLY A 174 -8.01 8.31 -18.21
N ASN A 175 -6.80 7.74 -18.24
CA ASN A 175 -6.43 6.52 -17.49
C ASN A 175 -5.17 6.80 -16.68
N VAL A 176 -5.15 6.38 -15.43
CA VAL A 176 -3.99 6.48 -14.53
C VAL A 176 -3.53 5.07 -14.16
N LEU A 177 -2.23 4.80 -14.31
CA LEU A 177 -1.60 3.59 -13.83
C LEU A 177 -0.81 3.90 -12.55
N ILE A 178 -1.18 3.26 -11.46
CA ILE A 178 -0.46 3.30 -10.19
C ILE A 178 0.40 2.04 -10.10
N ILE A 179 1.66 2.19 -9.66
CA ILE A 179 2.58 1.08 -9.43
C ILE A 179 3.27 1.30 -8.09
N ALA A 180 3.01 0.42 -7.12
CA ALA A 180 3.69 0.40 -5.83
C ALA A 180 4.68 -0.77 -5.78
N VAL A 181 5.94 -0.49 -5.46
CA VAL A 181 6.99 -1.51 -5.34
C VAL A 181 7.73 -1.32 -4.03
N GLU A 182 7.76 -2.36 -3.21
CA GLU A 182 8.48 -2.32 -1.94
C GLU A 182 9.38 -3.55 -1.78
N LEU A 183 10.63 -3.28 -1.42
CA LEU A 183 11.67 -4.30 -1.22
C LEU A 183 12.33 -4.14 0.17
N PRO A 184 11.55 -4.30 1.26
CA PRO A 184 12.06 -4.14 2.63
C PRO A 184 13.21 -5.09 2.98
N SER A 185 13.36 -6.21 2.29
CA SER A 185 14.50 -7.13 2.49
C SER A 185 15.85 -6.44 2.28
N LEU A 186 15.90 -5.37 1.48
CA LEU A 186 17.09 -4.57 1.22
C LEU A 186 17.37 -3.52 2.30
N THR A 187 16.40 -3.25 3.18
CA THR A 187 16.57 -2.31 4.30
C THR A 187 16.96 -3.01 5.60
N PHE A 188 17.15 -4.34 5.57
CA PHE A 188 17.48 -5.13 6.75
C PHE A 188 18.82 -4.73 7.37
N GLN A 189 18.82 -4.46 8.69
CA GLN A 189 19.98 -4.02 9.45
C GLN A 189 20.44 -5.10 10.44
N ARG A 190 21.38 -5.98 10.03
CA ARG A 190 21.86 -7.11 10.83
C ARG A 190 22.40 -6.70 12.20
N LYS A 191 23.08 -5.56 12.31
CA LYS A 191 23.70 -5.08 13.57
C LYS A 191 22.75 -4.30 14.47
N ASP A 192 21.57 -3.98 13.99
CA ASP A 192 20.58 -3.22 14.75
C ASP A 192 19.67 -4.19 15.53
N ILE A 193 19.89 -4.27 16.84
CA ILE A 193 19.09 -5.07 17.78
C ILE A 193 17.95 -4.28 18.39
N SER A 194 17.61 -3.10 17.88
CA SER A 194 16.45 -2.34 18.31
C SER A 194 15.14 -3.15 18.11
N GLN A 195 14.16 -2.89 18.95
CA GLN A 195 12.86 -3.56 18.82
C GLN A 195 12.18 -3.26 17.47
N ALA A 196 12.34 -2.03 16.96
CA ALA A 196 11.81 -1.62 15.67
C ALA A 196 12.37 -2.49 14.53
N ASN A 197 13.70 -2.65 14.45
CA ASN A 197 14.35 -3.47 13.43
C ASN A 197 13.97 -4.96 13.56
N LEU A 198 13.92 -5.48 14.78
CA LEU A 198 13.55 -6.87 15.03
C LEU A 198 12.09 -7.15 14.63
N ILE A 199 11.15 -6.26 14.96
CA ILE A 199 9.74 -6.38 14.55
C ILE A 199 9.63 -6.24 13.02
N SER A 200 10.32 -5.28 12.41
CA SER A 200 10.25 -5.09 10.95
C SER A 200 10.77 -6.31 10.20
N SER A 201 11.84 -6.93 10.70
CA SER A 201 12.39 -8.16 10.13
C SER A 201 11.45 -9.37 10.21
N ILE A 202 10.43 -9.32 11.05
CA ILE A 202 9.36 -10.32 11.15
C ILE A 202 8.17 -9.99 10.23
N LEU A 203 7.81 -8.70 10.14
CA LEU A 203 6.57 -8.27 9.49
C LEU A 203 6.69 -8.05 7.98
N PHE A 204 7.78 -7.39 7.54
CA PHE A 204 7.85 -6.91 6.16
C PHE A 204 8.28 -7.97 5.17
N GLY A 205 7.70 -7.93 3.98
CA GLY A 205 8.04 -8.73 2.80
C GLY A 205 8.13 -7.88 1.54
N ASP A 206 8.76 -8.41 0.51
CA ASP A 206 8.93 -7.76 -0.80
C ASP A 206 7.74 -8.04 -1.71
N GLY A 207 7.34 -7.05 -2.50
CA GLY A 207 6.28 -7.20 -3.47
C GLY A 207 5.98 -5.94 -4.27
N ALA A 208 5.21 -6.11 -5.33
CA ALA A 208 4.69 -5.01 -6.13
C ALA A 208 3.21 -5.18 -6.42
N ALA A 209 2.50 -4.06 -6.55
CA ALA A 209 1.12 -4.02 -7.01
C ALA A 209 0.94 -2.91 -8.04
N ALA A 210 0.03 -3.13 -8.98
CA ALA A 210 -0.40 -2.11 -9.92
C ALA A 210 -1.92 -2.00 -9.94
N VAL A 211 -2.41 -0.78 -10.19
CA VAL A 211 -3.83 -0.46 -10.29
C VAL A 211 -4.06 0.48 -11.46
N VAL A 212 -5.01 0.16 -12.32
CA VAL A 212 -5.55 1.10 -13.31
C VAL A 212 -6.79 1.76 -12.74
N VAL A 213 -6.76 3.10 -12.66
CA VAL A 213 -7.93 3.92 -12.37
C VAL A 213 -8.32 4.67 -13.65
N SER A 214 -9.58 4.59 -14.05
CA SER A 214 -10.08 5.21 -15.28
C SER A 214 -11.19 6.21 -14.98
N GLY A 215 -11.16 7.34 -15.66
CA GLY A 215 -12.27 8.28 -15.68
C GLY A 215 -13.38 7.88 -16.67
N ARG A 216 -13.09 6.90 -17.53
CA ARG A 216 -14.07 6.32 -18.48
C ARG A 216 -15.01 5.37 -17.75
N GLN A 217 -16.17 5.07 -18.36
CA GLN A 217 -17.07 4.03 -17.84
C GLN A 217 -16.42 2.65 -18.00
N MET A 218 -15.93 2.10 -16.88
CA MET A 218 -15.40 0.73 -16.79
C MET A 218 -16.07 0.01 -15.63
N LYS A 219 -16.00 -1.33 -15.62
CA LYS A 219 -16.45 -2.13 -14.48
C LYS A 219 -15.48 -2.01 -13.33
N GLY A 220 -15.99 -1.89 -12.11
CA GLY A 220 -15.19 -1.84 -10.88
C GLY A 220 -15.70 -0.80 -9.90
N PRO A 221 -15.12 -0.75 -8.69
CA PRO A 221 -15.55 0.21 -7.69
C PRO A 221 -15.17 1.64 -8.07
N LYS A 222 -16.11 2.55 -7.87
CA LYS A 222 -15.91 3.99 -8.02
C LYS A 222 -15.20 4.55 -6.80
N VAL A 223 -14.26 5.46 -6.99
CA VAL A 223 -13.64 6.25 -5.93
C VAL A 223 -14.48 7.51 -5.73
N LEU A 224 -15.29 7.54 -4.68
CA LEU A 224 -16.22 8.64 -4.43
C LEU A 224 -15.53 9.82 -3.76
N VAL A 225 -14.84 9.54 -2.65
CA VAL A 225 -14.21 10.54 -1.79
C VAL A 225 -12.88 10.01 -1.26
N THR A 226 -11.95 10.92 -1.07
CA THR A 226 -10.66 10.65 -0.44
C THR A 226 -10.37 11.74 0.60
N GLU A 227 -9.75 11.37 1.71
CA GLU A 227 -9.40 12.30 2.79
C GLU A 227 -8.09 11.87 3.45
N THR A 228 -7.24 12.86 3.75
CA THR A 228 -6.01 12.69 4.52
C THR A 228 -6.20 13.30 5.91
N TYR A 229 -5.79 12.56 6.94
CA TYR A 229 -5.66 13.09 8.30
C TYR A 229 -4.21 12.97 8.76
N THR A 230 -3.61 14.08 9.17
CA THR A 230 -2.26 14.10 9.76
C THR A 230 -2.37 14.21 11.27
N PHE A 231 -1.74 13.28 11.98
CA PHE A 231 -1.68 13.29 13.45
C PHE A 231 -0.69 14.38 13.90
N PRO A 232 -1.13 15.32 14.76
CA PRO A 232 -0.24 16.33 15.30
C PRO A 232 0.90 15.70 16.13
N ASP A 233 2.07 16.35 16.15
CA ASP A 233 3.22 16.01 16.99
C ASP A 233 3.70 14.56 16.88
N SER A 234 3.59 13.94 15.72
CA SER A 234 3.80 12.50 15.50
C SER A 234 4.95 12.14 14.55
N LEU A 235 5.86 13.07 14.27
CA LEU A 235 7.00 12.85 13.34
C LEU A 235 7.88 11.65 13.72
N GLY A 236 8.03 11.35 15.02
CA GLY A 236 8.81 10.21 15.52
C GLY A 236 8.06 8.86 15.51
N ALA A 237 6.78 8.82 15.07
CA ALA A 237 5.96 7.62 15.17
C ALA A 237 6.41 6.52 14.20
N MET A 238 6.71 6.88 12.95
CA MET A 238 7.09 5.93 11.90
C MET A 238 7.92 6.63 10.82
N GLY A 239 8.89 5.89 10.26
CA GLY A 239 9.72 6.38 9.16
C GLY A 239 11.02 5.61 9.02
N PHE A 240 11.97 6.24 8.35
CA PHE A 240 13.34 5.76 8.24
C PHE A 240 14.34 6.86 8.63
N ASP A 241 15.40 6.44 9.31
CA ASP A 241 16.62 7.21 9.52
C ASP A 241 17.68 6.70 8.53
N LEU A 242 18.11 7.54 7.61
CA LEU A 242 19.10 7.18 6.61
C LEU A 242 20.51 7.37 7.18
N ARG A 243 21.29 6.30 7.26
CA ARG A 243 22.66 6.26 7.77
C ARG A 243 23.60 5.67 6.71
N ASP A 244 24.89 5.71 6.95
CA ASP A 244 25.90 5.12 6.07
C ASP A 244 25.66 3.61 5.82
N SER A 245 25.07 2.90 6.78
CA SER A 245 24.71 1.48 6.67
C SER A 245 23.37 1.23 5.96
N GLY A 246 22.62 2.25 5.61
CA GLY A 246 21.31 2.14 4.92
C GLY A 246 20.14 2.72 5.67
N PHE A 247 18.95 2.27 5.33
CA PHE A 247 17.69 2.69 5.94
C PHE A 247 17.48 2.00 7.29
N HIS A 248 17.41 2.77 8.36
CA HIS A 248 17.08 2.30 9.70
C HIS A 248 15.64 2.63 10.03
N ILE A 249 14.85 1.61 10.31
CA ILE A 249 13.42 1.84 10.57
C ILE A 249 13.19 2.56 11.89
N LEU A 250 12.32 3.56 11.85
CA LEU A 250 11.70 4.19 13.01
C LEU A 250 10.27 3.64 13.14
N LEU A 251 9.97 3.04 14.28
CA LEU A 251 8.63 2.51 14.59
C LEU A 251 8.41 2.60 16.09
N ALA A 252 7.61 3.57 16.50
CA ALA A 252 7.25 3.75 17.90
C ALA A 252 6.33 2.62 18.37
N LYS A 253 6.50 2.20 19.63
CA LYS A 253 5.78 1.04 20.19
C LYS A 253 4.29 1.29 20.36
N ASP A 254 3.91 2.55 20.51
CA ASP A 254 2.56 3.04 20.79
C ASP A 254 1.75 3.42 19.52
N VAL A 255 2.32 3.23 18.33
CA VAL A 255 1.60 3.44 17.06
C VAL A 255 0.25 2.68 17.01
N PRO A 256 0.15 1.39 17.41
CA PRO A 256 -1.13 0.70 17.41
C PRO A 256 -2.17 1.32 18.35
N GLU A 257 -1.75 1.83 19.51
CA GLU A 257 -2.61 2.51 20.48
C GLU A 257 -3.03 3.89 20.01
N MET A 258 -2.09 4.62 19.41
CA MET A 258 -2.34 5.96 18.86
C MET A 258 -3.40 5.91 17.76
N ILE A 259 -3.30 4.93 16.87
CA ILE A 259 -4.31 4.72 15.81
C ILE A 259 -5.61 4.21 16.43
N GLY A 260 -5.57 3.15 17.26
CA GLY A 260 -6.73 2.58 17.92
C GLY A 260 -7.55 3.65 18.64
N GLY A 261 -6.90 4.49 19.46
CA GLY A 261 -7.58 5.55 20.22
C GLY A 261 -8.23 6.67 19.37
N LYS A 262 -7.97 6.74 18.06
CA LYS A 262 -8.49 7.78 17.16
C LYS A 262 -9.32 7.26 16.00
N ILE A 263 -9.15 6.02 15.59
CA ILE A 263 -9.73 5.51 14.35
C ILE A 263 -11.26 5.56 14.35
N GLY A 264 -11.89 5.30 15.49
CA GLY A 264 -13.34 5.39 15.64
C GLY A 264 -13.88 6.78 15.34
N GLU A 265 -13.26 7.82 15.93
CA GLU A 265 -13.59 9.23 15.71
C GLU A 265 -13.35 9.64 14.24
N LEU A 266 -12.19 9.25 13.68
CA LEU A 266 -11.81 9.62 12.32
C LEU A 266 -12.74 8.99 11.27
N VAL A 267 -13.05 7.70 11.41
CA VAL A 267 -13.97 7.00 10.50
C VAL A 267 -15.37 7.56 10.62
N GLN A 268 -15.90 7.78 11.84
CA GLN A 268 -17.23 8.36 12.03
C GLN A 268 -17.30 9.76 11.40
N GLY A 269 -16.32 10.63 11.69
CA GLY A 269 -16.29 11.98 11.12
C GLY A 269 -16.16 11.97 9.59
N PHE A 270 -15.36 11.05 9.01
CA PHE A 270 -15.27 10.88 7.57
C PHE A 270 -16.63 10.48 6.96
N LEU A 271 -17.32 9.52 7.54
CA LEU A 271 -18.61 9.04 7.06
C LEU A 271 -19.69 10.12 7.19
N ASP A 272 -19.75 10.86 8.33
CA ASP A 272 -20.71 11.94 8.58
C ASP A 272 -20.57 13.07 7.55
N ARG A 273 -19.32 13.49 7.24
CA ARG A 273 -19.05 14.51 6.20
C ARG A 273 -19.51 14.08 4.82
N ASN A 274 -19.61 12.77 4.59
CA ASN A 274 -20.01 12.20 3.31
C ASN A 274 -21.46 11.67 3.32
N GLY A 275 -22.25 11.98 4.37
CA GLY A 275 -23.65 11.60 4.48
C GLY A 275 -23.86 10.08 4.50
N ARG A 276 -22.93 9.34 5.10
CA ARG A 276 -22.98 7.88 5.20
C ARG A 276 -23.02 7.42 6.65
N LYS A 277 -23.70 6.29 6.85
CA LYS A 277 -23.69 5.60 8.13
C LYS A 277 -22.73 4.41 8.07
N ARG A 278 -22.19 4.04 9.21
CA ARG A 278 -21.25 2.92 9.31
C ARG A 278 -21.87 1.59 8.85
N GLU A 279 -23.16 1.38 9.12
CA GLU A 279 -23.89 0.17 8.75
C GLU A 279 -24.04 0.00 7.22
N GLU A 280 -23.84 1.08 6.46
CA GLU A 280 -23.83 1.06 4.99
C GLU A 280 -22.51 0.52 4.42
N ILE A 281 -21.43 0.51 5.24
CA ILE A 281 -20.12 0.01 4.82
C ILE A 281 -20.12 -1.52 4.89
N LYS A 282 -20.02 -2.15 3.72
CA LYS A 282 -20.02 -3.62 3.57
C LYS A 282 -18.63 -4.19 3.32
N GLY A 283 -17.67 -3.37 2.92
CA GLY A 283 -16.27 -3.75 2.72
C GLY A 283 -15.32 -2.90 3.54
N TRP A 284 -14.37 -3.54 4.23
CA TRP A 284 -13.34 -2.88 5.03
C TRP A 284 -11.96 -3.25 4.48
N ILE A 285 -11.38 -2.34 3.70
CA ILE A 285 -10.08 -2.51 3.03
C ILE A 285 -9.05 -1.80 3.92
N LEU A 286 -8.55 -2.50 4.94
CA LEU A 286 -7.73 -1.90 5.98
C LEU A 286 -6.27 -2.36 5.86
N HIS A 287 -5.35 -1.41 5.76
CA HIS A 287 -3.92 -1.71 5.87
C HIS A 287 -3.61 -2.24 7.27
N PRO A 288 -3.14 -3.50 7.42
CA PRO A 288 -3.00 -4.11 8.74
C PRO A 288 -1.87 -3.49 9.57
N GLY A 289 -0.82 -2.99 8.95
CA GLY A 289 0.42 -2.60 9.63
C GLY A 289 1.10 -3.77 10.35
N GLY A 290 0.34 -4.50 11.14
CA GLY A 290 0.65 -5.72 11.89
C GLY A 290 -0.58 -6.20 12.64
N ALA A 291 -0.55 -7.42 13.19
CA ALA A 291 -1.70 -8.07 13.83
C ALA A 291 -2.32 -7.23 14.98
N ARG A 292 -1.48 -6.60 15.81
CA ARG A 292 -1.94 -5.77 16.93
C ARG A 292 -2.70 -4.53 16.46
N LEU A 293 -2.20 -3.85 15.42
CA LEU A 293 -2.87 -2.68 14.87
C LEU A 293 -4.22 -3.04 14.28
N LEU A 294 -4.29 -4.08 13.45
CA LEU A 294 -5.55 -4.50 12.85
C LEU A 294 -6.58 -4.91 13.91
N GLY A 295 -6.15 -5.66 14.95
CA GLY A 295 -7.02 -6.03 16.07
C GLY A 295 -7.53 -4.82 16.88
N ASN A 296 -6.71 -3.78 17.08
CA ASN A 296 -7.16 -2.54 17.72
C ASN A 296 -8.21 -1.81 16.86
N ILE A 297 -7.99 -1.73 15.55
CA ILE A 297 -8.96 -1.12 14.61
C ILE A 297 -10.28 -1.89 14.63
N GLU A 298 -10.24 -3.22 14.60
CA GLU A 298 -11.45 -4.07 14.70
C GLU A 298 -12.23 -3.79 15.99
N THR A 299 -11.52 -3.72 17.11
CA THR A 299 -12.13 -3.45 18.42
C THR A 299 -12.83 -2.09 18.44
N GLU A 300 -12.15 -1.03 18.01
CA GLU A 300 -12.67 0.34 18.03
C GLU A 300 -13.82 0.55 17.04
N LEU A 301 -13.74 -0.11 15.88
CA LEU A 301 -14.82 -0.06 14.91
C LEU A 301 -15.91 -1.12 15.16
N GLY A 302 -15.78 -2.01 16.17
CA GLY A 302 -16.68 -3.13 16.49
C GLY A 302 -16.86 -4.06 15.28
N LEU A 303 -15.79 -4.31 14.55
CA LEU A 303 -15.74 -5.24 13.42
C LEU A 303 -15.40 -6.63 13.92
N CYS A 304 -15.92 -7.65 13.23
CA CYS A 304 -15.42 -9.01 13.41
C CYS A 304 -14.25 -9.28 12.46
N LYS A 305 -13.44 -10.28 12.78
CA LYS A 305 -12.36 -10.71 11.88
C LYS A 305 -12.87 -11.09 10.48
N CYS A 306 -14.12 -11.48 10.35
CA CYS A 306 -14.75 -11.80 9.09
C CYS A 306 -14.92 -10.56 8.18
N ASP A 307 -15.08 -9.37 8.74
CA ASP A 307 -15.20 -8.11 8.00
C ASP A 307 -13.87 -7.68 7.37
N THR A 308 -12.77 -8.02 8.03
CA THR A 308 -11.40 -7.64 7.66
C THR A 308 -10.55 -8.83 7.18
N GLN A 309 -11.17 -9.97 6.92
CA GLN A 309 -10.47 -11.20 6.56
C GLN A 309 -9.46 -11.03 5.41
N PRO A 310 -9.71 -10.25 4.34
CA PRO A 310 -8.71 -10.00 3.30
C PRO A 310 -7.44 -9.33 3.84
N SER A 311 -7.55 -8.45 4.83
CA SER A 311 -6.38 -7.82 5.49
C SER A 311 -5.56 -8.85 6.27
N TRP A 312 -6.24 -9.78 6.97
CA TRP A 312 -5.59 -10.89 7.68
C TRP A 312 -4.95 -11.88 6.72
N ASP A 313 -5.62 -12.21 5.61
CA ASP A 313 -5.12 -13.14 4.61
C ASP A 313 -3.85 -12.60 3.93
N ILE A 314 -3.83 -11.33 3.57
CA ILE A 314 -2.64 -10.68 3.00
C ILE A 314 -1.52 -10.62 4.04
N LEU A 315 -1.79 -10.17 5.28
CA LEU A 315 -0.78 -10.17 6.34
C LEU A 315 -0.20 -11.56 6.59
N GLY A 316 -1.04 -12.59 6.61
CA GLY A 316 -0.62 -13.97 6.85
C GLY A 316 0.19 -14.57 5.71
N ASN A 317 -0.18 -14.30 4.47
CA ASN A 317 0.36 -14.97 3.30
C ASN A 317 1.57 -14.28 2.66
N VAL A 318 1.68 -12.95 2.80
CA VAL A 318 2.76 -12.18 2.16
C VAL A 318 3.44 -11.19 3.11
N GLY A 319 2.91 -11.01 4.32
CA GLY A 319 3.39 -10.03 5.29
C GLY A 319 2.93 -8.60 4.99
N ASN A 320 3.60 -7.63 5.60
CA ASN A 320 3.41 -6.22 5.31
C ASN A 320 4.33 -5.79 4.15
N LEU A 321 3.74 -5.42 3.03
CA LEU A 321 4.43 -4.94 1.81
C LEU A 321 4.44 -3.40 1.75
N SER A 322 4.40 -2.72 2.90
CA SER A 322 4.35 -1.27 2.99
C SER A 322 3.25 -0.66 2.09
N SER A 323 3.58 0.25 1.18
CA SER A 323 2.63 0.93 0.29
C SER A 323 1.83 -0.01 -0.61
N ALA A 324 2.39 -1.13 -1.00
CA ALA A 324 1.72 -2.10 -1.86
C ALA A 324 0.62 -2.89 -1.13
N THR A 325 0.70 -3.04 0.20
CA THR A 325 -0.22 -3.91 0.98
C THR A 325 -1.69 -3.59 0.75
N ILE A 326 -2.08 -2.32 0.79
CA ILE A 326 -3.48 -1.90 0.62
C ILE A 326 -4.01 -2.27 -0.77
N LEU A 327 -3.14 -2.26 -1.78
CA LEU A 327 -3.49 -2.62 -3.15
C LEU A 327 -3.63 -4.15 -3.33
N PHE A 328 -2.84 -4.95 -2.59
CA PHE A 328 -3.04 -6.40 -2.48
C PHE A 328 -4.39 -6.73 -1.83
N ILE A 329 -4.75 -6.03 -0.75
CA ILE A 329 -6.03 -6.21 -0.07
C ILE A 329 -7.19 -5.81 -0.98
N LEU A 330 -7.05 -4.72 -1.72
CA LEU A 330 -8.03 -4.29 -2.71
C LEU A 330 -8.24 -5.37 -3.79
N GLN A 331 -7.15 -5.95 -4.31
CA GLN A 331 -7.25 -7.06 -5.27
C GLN A 331 -7.98 -8.27 -4.67
N GLU A 332 -7.68 -8.63 -3.43
CA GLU A 332 -8.33 -9.74 -2.73
C GLU A 332 -9.85 -9.52 -2.61
N TRP A 333 -10.27 -8.28 -2.30
CA TRP A 333 -11.69 -7.89 -2.29
C TRP A 333 -12.33 -8.02 -3.68
N LEU A 334 -11.67 -7.54 -4.73
CA LEU A 334 -12.19 -7.57 -6.09
C LEU A 334 -12.33 -8.99 -6.63
N GLU A 335 -11.38 -9.86 -6.32
CA GLU A 335 -11.34 -11.23 -6.87
C GLU A 335 -12.17 -12.23 -6.07
N LYS A 336 -12.13 -12.14 -4.73
CA LYS A 336 -12.71 -13.20 -3.87
C LYS A 336 -13.96 -12.79 -3.11
N ARG A 337 -14.17 -11.48 -2.91
CA ARG A 337 -15.29 -10.95 -2.13
C ARG A 337 -15.92 -9.71 -2.77
N PRO A 338 -16.26 -9.77 -4.07
CA PRO A 338 -16.85 -8.60 -4.72
C PRO A 338 -18.17 -8.23 -4.02
N LEU A 339 -18.33 -6.96 -3.71
CA LEU A 339 -19.55 -6.41 -3.19
C LEU A 339 -20.61 -6.31 -4.30
N GLN A 340 -21.87 -6.16 -3.90
CA GLN A 340 -22.95 -5.94 -4.85
C GLN A 340 -22.94 -4.51 -5.39
N ALA A 341 -23.50 -4.32 -6.58
CA ALA A 341 -23.65 -2.98 -7.15
C ALA A 341 -24.42 -2.07 -6.20
N GLY A 342 -23.88 -0.87 -5.94
CA GLY A 342 -24.42 0.10 -5.00
C GLY A 342 -23.88 0.00 -3.57
N GLU A 343 -23.25 -1.11 -3.18
CA GLU A 343 -22.65 -1.26 -1.85
C GLU A 343 -21.36 -0.46 -1.69
N TYR A 344 -21.08 -0.05 -0.45
CA TYR A 344 -19.94 0.79 -0.11
C TYR A 344 -18.84 0.02 0.60
N ALA A 345 -17.60 0.41 0.31
CA ALA A 345 -16.44 0.02 1.10
C ALA A 345 -15.66 1.24 1.57
N LEU A 346 -15.03 1.11 2.74
CA LEU A 346 -14.07 2.07 3.25
C LEU A 346 -12.68 1.46 3.17
N ALA A 347 -11.76 2.16 2.50
CA ALA A 347 -10.34 1.83 2.53
C ALA A 347 -9.61 2.79 3.47
N ALA A 348 -8.68 2.24 4.29
CA ALA A 348 -7.84 3.05 5.17
C ALA A 348 -6.42 2.51 5.23
N ALA A 349 -5.44 3.41 5.11
CA ALA A 349 -4.03 3.10 5.27
C ALA A 349 -3.34 4.16 6.15
N PHE A 350 -2.24 3.75 6.79
CA PHE A 350 -1.50 4.59 7.74
C PHE A 350 -0.03 4.60 7.37
N GLY A 351 0.64 5.73 7.54
CA GLY A 351 2.04 5.87 7.16
C GLY A 351 2.75 7.05 7.81
N PRO A 352 4.03 7.23 7.47
CA PRO A 352 4.83 8.34 7.98
C PRO A 352 4.17 9.70 7.77
N GLY A 353 4.41 10.58 8.79
CA GLY A 353 3.85 11.93 8.80
C GLY A 353 3.42 12.36 10.21
N PHE A 354 2.86 11.56 11.11
CA PHE A 354 2.15 10.33 10.83
C PHE A 354 0.78 10.66 10.25
N SER A 355 0.29 9.85 9.32
CA SER A 355 -0.96 10.17 8.62
C SER A 355 -1.85 8.93 8.39
N ALA A 356 -3.13 9.19 8.19
CA ALA A 356 -4.13 8.24 7.74
C ALA A 356 -4.74 8.71 6.42
N GLU A 357 -4.90 7.79 5.49
CA GLU A 357 -5.58 8.00 4.22
C GLU A 357 -6.89 7.21 4.21
N PHE A 358 -8.00 7.88 3.89
CA PHE A 358 -9.33 7.28 3.80
C PHE A 358 -9.88 7.41 2.39
N LEU A 359 -10.52 6.35 1.91
CA LEU A 359 -11.27 6.37 0.65
C LEU A 359 -12.64 5.74 0.86
N LEU A 360 -13.66 6.38 0.30
CA LEU A 360 -14.99 5.81 0.18
C LEU A 360 -15.15 5.27 -1.24
N LEU A 361 -15.40 3.98 -1.35
CA LEU A 361 -15.59 3.27 -2.61
C LEU A 361 -17.05 2.83 -2.74
N GLN A 362 -17.55 2.77 -3.99
CA GLN A 362 -18.85 2.19 -4.31
C GLN A 362 -18.72 1.18 -5.43
N TRP A 363 -19.19 -0.04 -5.21
CA TRP A 363 -19.22 -1.08 -6.25
C TRP A 363 -20.26 -0.78 -7.33
N THR A 364 -19.95 -1.15 -8.60
CA THR A 364 -20.85 -0.93 -9.75
C THR A 364 -21.05 -2.21 -10.53
#